data_04f016eaa90c1fa155e451d7e57d3f11
#
_entry.id   04f016eaa90c1fa155e451d7e57d3f11
#
_cell.length_a   1.000
_cell.length_b   1.000
_cell.length_c   1.000
_cell.angle_alpha   90.00
_cell.angle_beta   90.00
_cell.angle_gamma   90.00
#
_symmetry.space_group_name_H-M   'P 1'
#
loop_
_entity.id
_entity.type
_entity.pdbx_description
1 polymer ?
#
loop_
_entity_poly.entity_id
_entity_poly.type
_entity_poly.pdbx_seq_one_letter_code
_entity_poly.pdbx_strand_id
1 'polypeptide(L)'
;LLSHDAVEVDVAMEKSGIRVAGAVAGCALLLTGCGGTGGGDGSGAARREPVTVAKAPARVPVPLGRGSEVDNDFNGDGHRDLVLNDLVKRDSHGDDAGIGIVYGSRRGLAPAARQLLSTAQHAAATKGQLPAVFDAEATCDLDGDGFTDLVVSTDPPYDGQGQPPVPLQILFGSARGLSGKAVKLVIPPQARFGNDWPDQPVCGDFNGDGDADLVVHASDGRLSHLRGPFTRKGAPKAAGAPVASPGNVPTPPAVDVDGDGYDDLLVRTAEGAGTSGSSLVPGGPAGPTGTAVALPQGIDVAFGRFGGGKGLDAAIGTMRGTALRYDVPGTRRAELAVAGTVLDAGDFDGDGRDELVSSGSQLRIIESGAEGLSATGTVTVRPPARGTTRVLTVADFDGDGRADLVVRTYPSDTRDTVAVYPGDKKGLIARKPALTFSTSEFLGAEG
;
A
#
# COMPACT_ATOMS: atom_id res chain seq x y z
N LEU A 1 52.52 -21.79 7.75
CA LEU A 1 52.60 -21.26 9.15
C LEU A 1 52.05 -19.85 9.16
N LEU A 2 50.73 -19.72 9.44
CA LEU A 2 50.10 -18.66 10.18
C LEU A 2 48.58 -18.94 10.22
N SER A 3 48.08 -19.08 11.41
CA SER A 3 46.72 -19.47 11.77
C SER A 3 45.70 -18.41 11.32
N HIS A 4 44.57 -18.88 10.80
CA HIS A 4 43.36 -18.09 10.67
C HIS A 4 42.47 -18.41 11.87
N ASP A 5 42.33 -17.42 12.75
CA ASP A 5 41.31 -17.41 13.75
C ASP A 5 39.96 -17.03 13.10
N ALA A 6 39.04 -17.97 13.15
CA ALA A 6 37.65 -17.76 12.78
C ALA A 6 36.96 -17.06 13.94
N VAL A 7 36.42 -15.87 13.67
CA VAL A 7 35.49 -15.20 14.60
C VAL A 7 34.09 -15.71 14.27
N GLU A 8 33.61 -16.60 15.12
CA GLU A 8 32.20 -17.00 15.17
C GLU A 8 31.40 -15.83 15.78
N VAL A 9 30.49 -15.26 15.01
CA VAL A 9 29.49 -14.30 15.53
C VAL A 9 28.21 -15.07 15.81
N ASP A 10 28.04 -15.39 17.10
CA ASP A 10 26.82 -15.99 17.65
C ASP A 10 25.69 -14.92 17.65
N VAL A 11 24.71 -15.05 16.75
CA VAL A 11 23.49 -14.24 16.80
C VAL A 11 22.49 -14.94 17.72
N ALA A 12 22.52 -14.55 18.98
CA ALA A 12 21.52 -14.96 19.95
C ALA A 12 20.18 -14.26 19.68
N MET A 13 19.19 -15.03 19.23
CA MET A 13 17.79 -14.62 19.22
C MET A 13 17.26 -14.58 20.65
N GLU A 14 17.16 -13.41 21.22
CA GLU A 14 16.61 -13.18 22.54
C GLU A 14 15.07 -13.14 22.48
N LYS A 15 14.45 -14.28 22.84
CA LYS A 15 13.01 -14.36 23.09
C LYS A 15 12.69 -13.66 24.40
N SER A 16 12.22 -12.42 24.34
CA SER A 16 11.72 -11.70 25.51
C SER A 16 10.34 -12.20 25.89
N GLY A 17 10.30 -13.20 26.77
CA GLY A 17 9.08 -13.65 27.44
C GLY A 17 8.84 -12.83 28.70
N ILE A 18 7.93 -11.88 28.68
CA ILE A 18 7.45 -11.19 29.89
C ILE A 18 6.38 -12.06 30.54
N ARG A 19 6.73 -12.69 31.67
CA ARG A 19 5.78 -13.28 32.62
C ARG A 19 5.32 -12.18 33.56
N VAL A 20 4.08 -11.77 33.49
CA VAL A 20 3.44 -10.95 34.53
C VAL A 20 2.78 -11.90 35.50
N ALA A 21 3.32 -11.92 36.73
CA ALA A 21 2.74 -12.62 37.86
C ALA A 21 1.58 -11.80 38.43
N GLY A 22 0.43 -12.43 38.58
CA GLY A 22 -0.75 -11.82 39.15
C GLY A 22 -0.62 -11.60 40.65
N ALA A 23 -1.10 -10.49 41.14
CA ALA A 23 -1.50 -10.30 42.52
C ALA A 23 -2.96 -9.83 42.55
N VAL A 24 -3.80 -10.71 43.03
CA VAL A 24 -5.20 -10.44 43.38
C VAL A 24 -5.24 -9.70 44.69
N ALA A 25 -5.79 -8.51 44.74
CA ALA A 25 -6.24 -7.90 45.99
C ALA A 25 -7.63 -7.28 45.75
N GLY A 26 -8.62 -7.93 46.27
CA GLY A 26 -9.97 -7.43 46.30
C GLY A 26 -10.15 -6.32 47.31
N CYS A 27 -10.92 -5.30 46.94
CA CYS A 27 -11.63 -4.43 47.91
C CYS A 27 -12.96 -4.04 47.33
N ALA A 28 -13.99 -4.63 47.84
CA ALA A 28 -15.36 -4.17 47.70
C ALA A 28 -15.57 -2.95 48.63
N LEU A 29 -16.04 -1.85 48.10
CA LEU A 29 -16.64 -0.77 48.89
C LEU A 29 -17.90 -0.29 48.18
N LEU A 30 -19.02 -0.70 48.78
CA LEU A 30 -20.33 -0.10 48.61
C LEU A 30 -20.35 1.27 49.28
N LEU A 31 -20.70 2.32 48.55
CA LEU A 31 -21.16 3.56 49.15
C LEU A 31 -22.32 4.12 48.31
N THR A 32 -23.48 3.99 48.88
CA THR A 32 -24.70 4.78 48.63
C THR A 32 -24.50 6.21 49.17
N GLY A 33 -24.84 7.22 48.34
CA GLY A 33 -24.84 8.61 48.77
C GLY A 33 -25.75 9.44 47.85
N CYS A 34 -26.89 9.83 48.41
CA CYS A 34 -27.82 10.79 47.86
C CYS A 34 -27.34 12.23 47.94
N GLY A 35 -27.71 13.05 46.94
CA GLY A 35 -28.21 14.39 47.10
C GLY A 35 -27.19 15.53 47.15
N GLY A 36 -27.35 16.50 46.22
CA GLY A 36 -26.71 17.80 46.29
C GLY A 36 -26.89 18.59 45.02
N THR A 37 -27.89 19.48 44.99
CA THR A 37 -28.10 20.54 44.00
C THR A 37 -27.02 21.62 44.12
N GLY A 38 -26.40 22.04 43.02
CA GLY A 38 -25.51 23.19 42.95
C GLY A 38 -25.05 23.45 41.53
N GLY A 39 -25.51 24.53 40.93
CA GLY A 39 -25.20 24.97 39.58
C GLY A 39 -23.77 25.47 39.43
N GLY A 40 -23.25 25.49 38.23
CA GLY A 40 -21.94 26.07 37.85
C GLY A 40 -21.52 25.66 36.47
N ASP A 41 -21.67 26.57 35.56
CA ASP A 41 -21.05 26.79 34.26
C ASP A 41 -20.42 25.63 33.47
N GLY A 42 -21.05 25.43 32.31
CA GLY A 42 -20.65 24.45 31.32
C GLY A 42 -19.52 24.90 30.42
N SER A 43 -18.48 24.12 30.35
CA SER A 43 -17.70 23.94 29.14
C SER A 43 -18.26 22.71 28.43
N GLY A 44 -19.06 22.94 27.39
CA GLY A 44 -19.67 21.90 26.59
C GLY A 44 -18.61 21.12 25.79
N ALA A 45 -18.08 20.05 26.38
CA ALA A 45 -17.45 19.01 25.62
C ALA A 45 -18.55 18.35 24.77
N ALA A 46 -18.61 18.69 23.49
CA ALA A 46 -19.52 18.06 22.56
C ALA A 46 -19.34 16.55 22.64
N ARG A 47 -20.34 15.87 23.19
CA ARG A 47 -20.43 14.41 23.24
C ARG A 47 -20.48 13.95 21.80
N ARG A 48 -19.33 13.41 21.29
CA ARG A 48 -19.30 12.79 19.97
C ARG A 48 -20.21 11.57 20.04
N GLU A 49 -21.27 11.58 19.26
CA GLU A 49 -22.04 10.37 19.02
C GLU A 49 -21.12 9.33 18.38
N PRO A 50 -21.13 8.07 18.85
CA PRO A 50 -20.39 7.01 18.20
C PRO A 50 -20.93 6.88 16.77
N VAL A 51 -20.06 6.98 15.78
CA VAL A 51 -20.41 6.64 14.39
C VAL A 51 -20.80 5.18 14.42
N THR A 52 -22.08 4.90 14.26
CA THR A 52 -22.57 3.53 14.14
C THR A 52 -22.13 3.05 12.75
N VAL A 53 -21.15 2.14 12.71
CA VAL A 53 -20.81 1.46 11.46
C VAL A 53 -22.06 0.75 10.98
N ALA A 54 -22.58 1.13 9.83
CA ALA A 54 -23.76 0.49 9.26
C ALA A 54 -23.46 -1.00 9.06
N LYS A 55 -24.44 -1.87 9.33
CA LYS A 55 -24.31 -3.31 9.03
C LYS A 55 -24.02 -3.44 7.53
N ALA A 56 -23.05 -4.30 7.17
CA ALA A 56 -22.75 -4.58 5.78
C ALA A 56 -24.00 -4.87 4.96
N PRO A 57 -24.16 -4.27 3.81
CA PRO A 57 -25.21 -4.66 2.88
C PRO A 57 -25.03 -6.13 2.47
N ALA A 58 -26.13 -6.80 2.14
CA ALA A 58 -26.08 -8.15 1.60
C ALA A 58 -25.13 -8.19 0.39
N ARG A 59 -24.30 -9.24 0.30
CA ARG A 59 -23.33 -9.39 -0.80
C ARG A 59 -24.06 -9.46 -2.13
N VAL A 60 -23.61 -8.69 -3.10
CA VAL A 60 -24.07 -8.73 -4.50
C VAL A 60 -22.97 -9.34 -5.39
N PRO A 61 -23.31 -9.89 -6.55
CA PRO A 61 -22.33 -10.36 -7.52
C PRO A 61 -21.36 -9.25 -7.93
N VAL A 62 -20.13 -9.62 -8.27
CA VAL A 62 -19.14 -8.73 -8.88
C VAL A 62 -19.72 -8.17 -10.17
N PRO A 63 -19.65 -6.85 -10.43
CA PRO A 63 -20.01 -6.28 -11.71
C PRO A 63 -19.24 -6.92 -12.85
N LEU A 64 -19.83 -7.04 -14.03
CA LEU A 64 -19.17 -7.65 -15.18
C LEU A 64 -18.60 -6.54 -16.08
N GLY A 65 -17.30 -6.56 -16.31
CA GLY A 65 -16.61 -5.68 -17.22
C GLY A 65 -16.23 -6.34 -18.55
N ARG A 66 -15.49 -5.61 -19.37
CA ARG A 66 -15.01 -6.03 -20.71
C ARG A 66 -13.53 -5.75 -20.92
N GLY A 67 -12.84 -5.31 -19.86
CA GLY A 67 -11.50 -4.78 -19.89
C GLY A 67 -11.50 -3.24 -19.88
N SER A 68 -10.50 -2.65 -19.23
CA SER A 68 -10.28 -1.21 -19.14
C SER A 68 -8.80 -0.90 -18.95
N GLU A 69 -8.43 0.37 -19.13
CA GLU A 69 -7.09 0.90 -18.82
C GLU A 69 -7.06 1.58 -17.43
N VAL A 70 -8.14 1.44 -16.65
CA VAL A 70 -8.20 2.01 -15.28
C VAL A 70 -7.38 1.13 -14.35
N ASP A 71 -6.45 1.75 -13.63
CA ASP A 71 -5.63 1.02 -12.63
C ASP A 71 -6.50 0.41 -11.53
N ASN A 72 -6.09 -0.75 -11.05
CA ASN A 72 -6.82 -1.49 -10.01
C ASN A 72 -8.27 -1.83 -10.39
N ASP A 73 -8.57 -2.01 -11.66
CA ASP A 73 -9.86 -2.49 -12.14
C ASP A 73 -9.78 -3.99 -12.48
N PHE A 74 -9.98 -4.84 -11.46
CA PHE A 74 -9.83 -6.28 -11.58
C PHE A 74 -10.93 -6.95 -12.40
N ASN A 75 -12.08 -6.29 -12.54
CA ASN A 75 -13.22 -6.80 -13.31
C ASN A 75 -13.40 -6.10 -14.65
N GLY A 76 -12.59 -5.08 -14.97
CA GLY A 76 -12.59 -4.39 -16.26
C GLY A 76 -13.89 -3.63 -16.56
N ASP A 77 -14.56 -3.09 -15.54
CA ASP A 77 -15.81 -2.35 -15.71
C ASP A 77 -15.63 -0.83 -15.82
N GLY A 78 -14.38 -0.36 -15.79
CA GLY A 78 -14.00 1.04 -15.92
C GLY A 78 -14.03 1.80 -14.59
N HIS A 79 -14.07 1.09 -13.47
CA HIS A 79 -14.08 1.68 -12.13
C HIS A 79 -12.99 1.06 -11.25
N ARG A 80 -12.21 1.90 -10.60
CA ARG A 80 -11.12 1.48 -9.70
C ARG A 80 -11.64 0.71 -8.50
N ASP A 81 -11.03 -0.43 -8.21
CA ASP A 81 -11.33 -1.30 -7.07
C ASP A 81 -10.36 -1.03 -5.91
N LEU A 82 -10.71 -1.47 -4.71
CA LEU A 82 -9.89 -1.35 -3.51
C LEU A 82 -9.42 -2.71 -3.03
N VAL A 83 -8.11 -2.85 -2.84
CA VAL A 83 -7.46 -4.01 -2.22
C VAL A 83 -7.30 -3.78 -0.73
N LEU A 84 -7.57 -4.80 0.08
CA LEU A 84 -7.48 -4.76 1.55
C LEU A 84 -6.70 -5.97 2.05
N ASN A 85 -5.55 -5.74 2.64
CA ASN A 85 -4.81 -6.72 3.44
C ASN A 85 -5.26 -6.70 4.91
N ASP A 86 -4.78 -7.65 5.71
CA ASP A 86 -4.97 -7.71 7.18
C ASP A 86 -6.45 -7.64 7.60
N LEU A 87 -7.32 -8.48 7.04
CA LEU A 87 -8.74 -8.46 7.36
C LEU A 87 -9.00 -8.81 8.83
N VAL A 88 -9.68 -7.91 9.55
CA VAL A 88 -9.93 -8.05 10.99
C VAL A 88 -10.97 -9.14 11.27
N LYS A 89 -10.62 -10.13 12.10
CA LYS A 89 -11.54 -11.14 12.64
C LYS A 89 -12.15 -10.67 13.96
N ARG A 90 -13.47 -10.77 14.11
CA ARG A 90 -14.17 -10.34 15.34
C ARG A 90 -13.80 -11.14 16.58
N ASP A 91 -13.47 -12.40 16.42
CA ASP A 91 -13.39 -13.37 17.52
C ASP A 91 -11.98 -13.90 17.80
N SER A 92 -10.98 -13.49 17.05
CA SER A 92 -9.60 -13.94 17.29
C SER A 92 -8.57 -12.89 16.83
N HIS A 93 -7.44 -12.83 17.54
CA HIS A 93 -6.22 -12.15 17.09
C HIS A 93 -5.42 -13.03 16.10
N GLY A 94 -6.00 -14.08 15.60
CA GLY A 94 -5.31 -15.05 14.77
C GLY A 94 -5.44 -14.72 13.30
N ASP A 95 -4.42 -15.05 12.68
CA ASP A 95 -4.06 -15.21 11.29
C ASP A 95 -5.01 -14.67 10.23
N ASP A 96 -4.38 -14.09 9.26
CA ASP A 96 -4.91 -13.50 8.07
C ASP A 96 -6.03 -14.35 7.44
N ALA A 97 -7.17 -13.71 7.22
CA ALA A 97 -8.28 -14.35 6.53
C ALA A 97 -8.09 -14.36 5.01
N GLY A 98 -7.06 -13.69 4.51
CA GLY A 98 -6.79 -13.45 3.11
C GLY A 98 -7.03 -11.99 2.70
N ILE A 99 -7.08 -11.76 1.39
CA ILE A 99 -7.19 -10.45 0.78
C ILE A 99 -8.66 -10.13 0.50
N GLY A 100 -9.11 -8.93 0.83
CA GLY A 100 -10.42 -8.40 0.48
C GLY A 100 -10.35 -7.50 -0.75
N ILE A 101 -11.30 -7.66 -1.68
CA ILE A 101 -11.50 -6.73 -2.79
C ILE A 101 -12.87 -6.09 -2.62
N VAL A 102 -12.92 -4.75 -2.70
CA VAL A 102 -14.16 -3.97 -2.81
C VAL A 102 -14.22 -3.39 -4.20
N TYR A 103 -15.24 -3.77 -4.96
CA TYR A 103 -15.38 -3.33 -6.34
C TYR A 103 -15.91 -1.90 -6.42
N GLY A 104 -15.38 -1.18 -7.41
CA GLY A 104 -15.79 0.17 -7.76
C GLY A 104 -17.16 0.21 -8.45
N SER A 105 -17.65 1.40 -8.67
CA SER A 105 -18.85 1.71 -9.44
C SER A 105 -18.88 3.19 -9.78
N ARG A 106 -19.77 3.62 -10.66
CA ARG A 106 -20.02 5.04 -10.97
C ARG A 106 -20.34 5.93 -9.76
N ARG A 107 -20.48 5.37 -8.57
CA ARG A 107 -20.78 6.09 -7.33
C ARG A 107 -19.69 5.90 -6.29
N GLY A 108 -18.52 5.48 -6.72
CA GLY A 108 -17.41 5.09 -5.85
C GLY A 108 -17.48 3.62 -5.42
N LEU A 109 -16.73 3.30 -4.39
CA LEU A 109 -16.63 1.94 -3.87
C LEU A 109 -17.97 1.37 -3.40
N ALA A 110 -18.24 0.11 -3.75
CA ALA A 110 -19.47 -0.60 -3.43
C ALA A 110 -19.22 -1.80 -2.50
N PRO A 111 -19.19 -1.66 -1.16
CA PRO A 111 -18.86 -2.78 -0.24
C PRO A 111 -19.80 -3.98 -0.31
N ALA A 112 -20.99 -3.83 -0.93
CA ALA A 112 -21.84 -4.96 -1.26
C ALA A 112 -21.24 -5.84 -2.35
N ALA A 113 -20.57 -5.25 -3.33
CA ALA A 113 -19.80 -5.95 -4.36
C ALA A 113 -18.37 -6.16 -3.84
N ARG A 114 -18.14 -7.28 -3.16
CA ARG A 114 -16.84 -7.61 -2.55
C ARG A 114 -16.47 -9.06 -2.77
N GLN A 115 -15.18 -9.33 -2.74
CA GLN A 115 -14.61 -10.66 -2.87
C GLN A 115 -13.60 -10.91 -1.73
N LEU A 116 -13.62 -12.13 -1.18
CA LEU A 116 -12.59 -12.62 -0.27
C LEU A 116 -11.72 -13.61 -1.03
N LEU A 117 -10.42 -13.36 -1.06
CA LEU A 117 -9.41 -14.23 -1.66
C LEU A 117 -8.71 -14.97 -0.51
N SER A 118 -9.20 -16.15 -0.16
CA SER A 118 -8.59 -16.96 0.89
C SER A 118 -7.46 -17.83 0.34
N THR A 119 -6.45 -18.10 1.16
CA THR A 119 -5.33 -18.99 0.84
C THR A 119 -5.82 -20.38 0.38
N ALA A 120 -6.82 -20.94 1.08
CA ALA A 120 -7.35 -22.28 0.78
C ALA A 120 -7.97 -22.37 -0.63
N GLN A 121 -8.65 -21.32 -1.07
CA GLN A 121 -9.36 -21.30 -2.36
C GLN A 121 -8.48 -20.81 -3.50
N HIS A 122 -7.57 -19.84 -3.25
CA HIS A 122 -6.90 -19.07 -4.30
C HIS A 122 -5.40 -19.33 -4.38
N ALA A 123 -4.70 -19.68 -3.30
CA ALA A 123 -3.26 -19.88 -3.36
C ALA A 123 -2.85 -21.13 -4.14
N ALA A 124 -1.71 -21.06 -4.83
CA ALA A 124 -1.06 -22.21 -5.42
C ALA A 124 -0.17 -22.92 -4.39
N ALA A 125 -0.38 -24.23 -4.18
CA ALA A 125 0.41 -25.02 -3.26
C ALA A 125 1.87 -25.21 -3.76
N THR A 126 2.83 -25.24 -2.83
CA THR A 126 4.23 -25.58 -3.09
C THR A 126 4.55 -26.91 -2.37
N LYS A 127 5.07 -27.90 -3.10
CA LYS A 127 5.30 -29.26 -2.57
C LYS A 127 4.07 -29.87 -1.87
N GLY A 128 2.86 -29.53 -2.35
CA GLY A 128 1.59 -30.01 -1.78
C GLY A 128 1.11 -29.22 -0.54
N GLN A 129 1.84 -28.23 -0.08
CA GLN A 129 1.46 -27.37 1.05
C GLN A 129 0.95 -26.01 0.57
N LEU A 130 -0.16 -25.56 1.14
CA LEU A 130 -0.64 -24.19 0.97
C LEU A 130 0.19 -23.23 1.82
N PRO A 131 0.45 -22.01 1.34
CA PRO A 131 1.14 -21.01 2.15
C PRO A 131 0.26 -20.56 3.33
N ALA A 132 0.87 -20.13 4.42
CA ALA A 132 0.19 -19.48 5.54
C ALA A 132 0.03 -17.96 5.28
N VAL A 133 1.00 -17.35 4.59
CA VAL A 133 0.95 -15.94 4.17
C VAL A 133 0.33 -15.83 2.77
N PHE A 134 -0.53 -14.82 2.56
CA PHE A 134 -1.16 -14.53 1.28
C PHE A 134 -1.56 -13.05 1.25
N ASP A 135 -0.60 -12.18 0.94
CA ASP A 135 -0.73 -10.72 1.00
C ASP A 135 -0.62 -10.09 -0.38
N ALA A 136 -1.43 -9.05 -0.64
CA ALA A 136 -1.36 -8.28 -1.87
C ALA A 136 -0.11 -7.38 -1.87
N GLU A 137 0.65 -7.41 -2.97
CA GLU A 137 1.90 -6.68 -3.11
C GLU A 137 1.88 -5.67 -4.26
N ALA A 138 1.43 -6.07 -5.45
CA ALA A 138 1.40 -5.21 -6.62
C ALA A 138 0.20 -5.52 -7.51
N THR A 139 -0.23 -4.51 -8.27
CA THR A 139 -1.38 -4.58 -9.16
C THR A 139 -1.04 -3.95 -10.51
N CYS A 140 -1.28 -4.66 -11.59
CA CYS A 140 -1.18 -4.18 -12.98
C CYS A 140 -1.77 -5.22 -13.93
N ASP A 141 -2.02 -4.85 -15.18
CA ASP A 141 -2.41 -5.79 -16.23
C ASP A 141 -1.13 -6.47 -16.78
N LEU A 142 -0.78 -7.63 -16.20
CA LEU A 142 0.45 -8.33 -16.55
C LEU A 142 0.38 -9.09 -17.87
N ASP A 143 -0.80 -9.54 -18.29
CA ASP A 143 -0.93 -10.32 -19.52
C ASP A 143 -1.56 -9.54 -20.68
N GLY A 144 -1.86 -8.25 -20.49
CA GLY A 144 -2.32 -7.32 -21.52
C GLY A 144 -3.75 -7.60 -21.98
N ASP A 145 -4.61 -8.16 -21.12
CA ASP A 145 -5.98 -8.52 -21.49
C ASP A 145 -7.03 -7.47 -21.05
N GLY A 146 -6.59 -6.38 -20.43
CA GLY A 146 -7.43 -5.26 -19.99
C GLY A 146 -8.09 -5.48 -18.63
N PHE A 147 -7.65 -6.46 -17.86
CA PHE A 147 -8.08 -6.67 -16.48
C PHE A 147 -6.86 -6.60 -15.56
N THR A 148 -6.94 -5.79 -14.53
CA THR A 148 -5.83 -5.70 -13.56
C THR A 148 -5.61 -7.07 -12.88
N ASP A 149 -4.36 -7.50 -12.81
CA ASP A 149 -3.91 -8.69 -12.09
C ASP A 149 -3.40 -8.30 -10.70
N LEU A 150 -3.34 -9.28 -9.80
CA LEU A 150 -2.83 -9.10 -8.44
C LEU A 150 -1.62 -10.01 -8.21
N VAL A 151 -0.47 -9.41 -7.92
CA VAL A 151 0.70 -10.13 -7.41
C VAL A 151 0.57 -10.24 -5.90
N VAL A 152 0.76 -11.45 -5.39
CA VAL A 152 0.67 -11.75 -3.96
C VAL A 152 1.96 -12.38 -3.45
N SER A 153 2.36 -12.04 -2.24
CA SER A 153 3.43 -12.71 -1.52
C SER A 153 2.91 -13.93 -0.76
N THR A 154 3.78 -14.92 -0.61
CA THR A 154 3.51 -16.17 0.09
C THR A 154 4.76 -16.63 0.83
N ASP A 155 4.61 -17.62 1.71
CA ASP A 155 5.69 -18.28 2.44
C ASP A 155 5.88 -19.75 2.01
N PRO A 156 6.41 -20.00 0.80
CA PRO A 156 6.56 -21.37 0.32
C PRO A 156 7.59 -22.16 1.17
N PRO A 157 7.36 -23.46 1.41
CA PRO A 157 8.24 -24.26 2.25
C PRO A 157 9.65 -24.35 1.65
N TYR A 158 10.66 -24.02 2.46
CA TYR A 158 12.09 -24.04 2.12
C TYR A 158 12.88 -24.77 3.20
N ASP A 159 13.77 -25.66 2.78
CA ASP A 159 14.59 -26.52 3.66
C ASP A 159 16.02 -26.02 3.86
N GLY A 160 16.33 -24.81 3.35
CA GLY A 160 17.65 -24.22 3.44
C GLY A 160 18.67 -24.77 2.40
N GLN A 161 18.23 -25.63 1.49
CA GLN A 161 19.10 -26.21 0.48
C GLN A 161 18.85 -25.62 -0.91
N GLY A 162 19.92 -25.18 -1.56
CA GLY A 162 19.84 -24.61 -2.91
C GLY A 162 19.26 -23.21 -2.92
N GLN A 163 18.65 -22.85 -4.04
CA GLN A 163 18.00 -21.56 -4.23
C GLN A 163 16.60 -21.58 -3.61
N PRO A 164 16.19 -20.56 -2.81
CA PRO A 164 14.85 -20.51 -2.23
C PRO A 164 13.76 -20.48 -3.31
N PRO A 165 12.58 -21.00 -3.06
CA PRO A 165 11.47 -20.89 -4.00
C PRO A 165 11.06 -19.43 -4.18
N VAL A 166 10.47 -19.08 -5.34
CA VAL A 166 9.88 -17.76 -5.55
C VAL A 166 8.64 -17.65 -4.68
N PRO A 167 8.56 -16.64 -3.76
CA PRO A 167 7.43 -16.49 -2.86
C PRO A 167 6.22 -15.83 -3.54
N LEU A 168 6.37 -15.31 -4.75
CA LEU A 168 5.36 -14.54 -5.44
C LEU A 168 4.45 -15.41 -6.30
N GLN A 169 3.16 -15.09 -6.29
CA GLN A 169 2.13 -15.72 -7.12
C GLN A 169 1.29 -14.62 -7.80
N ILE A 170 0.64 -14.94 -8.92
CA ILE A 170 -0.20 -14.03 -9.70
C ILE A 170 -1.63 -14.57 -9.71
N LEU A 171 -2.59 -13.73 -9.31
CA LEU A 171 -4.00 -13.90 -9.53
C LEU A 171 -4.40 -13.04 -10.73
N PHE A 172 -4.82 -13.68 -11.80
CA PHE A 172 -5.22 -12.97 -13.02
C PHE A 172 -6.65 -12.43 -12.89
N GLY A 173 -6.81 -11.18 -13.34
CA GLY A 173 -8.08 -10.52 -13.47
C GLY A 173 -8.99 -11.18 -14.52
N SER A 174 -10.24 -10.83 -14.50
CA SER A 174 -11.22 -11.29 -15.50
C SER A 174 -12.50 -10.48 -15.40
N ALA A 175 -13.39 -10.58 -16.40
CA ALA A 175 -14.72 -9.96 -16.36
C ALA A 175 -15.55 -10.24 -15.08
N ARG A 176 -15.10 -11.15 -14.22
CA ARG A 176 -15.74 -11.51 -12.93
C ARG A 176 -14.87 -11.21 -11.73
N GLY A 177 -13.85 -10.38 -11.91
CA GLY A 177 -12.83 -10.07 -10.90
C GLY A 177 -11.74 -11.14 -10.84
N LEU A 178 -11.04 -11.19 -9.71
CA LEU A 178 -9.96 -12.15 -9.46
C LEU A 178 -10.54 -13.53 -9.17
N SER A 179 -10.44 -14.43 -10.13
CA SER A 179 -11.07 -15.75 -10.07
C SER A 179 -10.07 -16.89 -10.31
N GLY A 180 -10.37 -18.06 -9.74
CA GLY A 180 -9.50 -19.24 -9.89
C GLY A 180 -8.35 -19.27 -8.88
N LYS A 181 -7.34 -20.06 -9.20
CA LYS A 181 -6.13 -20.19 -8.37
C LYS A 181 -5.03 -19.33 -8.93
N ALA A 182 -4.26 -18.75 -8.03
CA ALA A 182 -3.01 -18.07 -8.37
C ALA A 182 -2.04 -19.03 -9.08
N VAL A 183 -1.21 -18.48 -9.92
CA VAL A 183 -0.08 -19.20 -10.53
C VAL A 183 1.22 -18.66 -9.94
N LYS A 184 2.22 -19.52 -9.79
CA LYS A 184 3.53 -19.10 -9.29
C LYS A 184 4.22 -18.21 -10.31
N LEU A 185 4.77 -17.09 -9.85
CA LEU A 185 5.65 -16.29 -10.68
C LEU A 185 6.89 -17.11 -11.09
N VAL A 186 7.22 -17.08 -12.37
CA VAL A 186 8.41 -17.73 -12.92
C VAL A 186 9.51 -16.70 -13.12
N ILE A 187 10.59 -16.82 -12.37
CA ILE A 187 11.80 -16.03 -12.59
C ILE A 187 12.83 -16.93 -13.29
N PRO A 188 13.16 -16.68 -14.57
CA PRO A 188 14.14 -17.47 -15.29
C PRO A 188 15.52 -17.45 -14.60
N PRO A 189 16.31 -18.54 -14.66
CA PRO A 189 17.60 -18.62 -13.95
C PRO A 189 18.56 -17.47 -14.24
N GLN A 190 18.57 -16.94 -15.47
CA GLN A 190 19.44 -15.82 -15.85
C GLN A 190 19.06 -14.50 -15.20
N ALA A 191 17.77 -14.35 -14.80
CA ALA A 191 17.26 -13.15 -14.11
C ALA A 191 17.38 -13.25 -12.59
N ARG A 192 17.65 -14.44 -12.07
CA ARG A 192 17.74 -14.71 -10.65
C ARG A 192 19.20 -14.73 -10.19
N PHE A 193 19.49 -14.04 -9.08
CA PHE A 193 20.82 -13.94 -8.54
C PHE A 193 20.82 -14.20 -7.03
N GLY A 194 21.77 -14.98 -6.55
CA GLY A 194 21.94 -15.29 -5.13
C GLY A 194 20.89 -16.26 -4.57
N ASN A 195 20.87 -16.36 -3.24
CA ASN A 195 19.97 -17.23 -2.46
C ASN A 195 18.90 -16.48 -1.68
N ASP A 196 18.74 -15.17 -1.93
CA ASP A 196 17.71 -14.39 -1.28
C ASP A 196 16.32 -14.69 -1.88
N TRP A 197 15.30 -14.35 -1.14
CA TRP A 197 13.93 -14.44 -1.60
C TRP A 197 13.68 -13.33 -2.63
N PRO A 198 13.25 -13.65 -3.84
CA PRO A 198 12.87 -12.66 -4.83
C PRO A 198 11.45 -12.17 -4.52
N ASP A 199 11.35 -11.14 -3.72
CA ASP A 199 10.14 -10.52 -3.21
C ASP A 199 10.04 -9.04 -3.61
N GLN A 200 9.15 -8.26 -2.98
CA GLN A 200 8.95 -6.82 -3.18
C GLN A 200 8.72 -6.46 -4.65
N PRO A 201 7.65 -6.97 -5.27
CA PRO A 201 7.36 -6.70 -6.66
C PRO A 201 6.89 -5.26 -6.86
N VAL A 202 7.41 -4.60 -7.91
CA VAL A 202 6.91 -3.31 -8.40
C VAL A 202 6.54 -3.47 -9.86
N CYS A 203 5.33 -3.08 -10.20
CA CYS A 203 4.82 -3.02 -11.56
C CYS A 203 5.07 -1.67 -12.20
N GLY A 204 5.34 -1.66 -13.50
CA GLY A 204 5.43 -0.47 -14.33
C GLY A 204 5.84 -0.79 -15.76
N ASP A 205 5.62 0.12 -16.68
CA ASP A 205 6.16 0.04 -18.04
C ASP A 205 7.56 0.66 -18.08
N PHE A 206 8.53 -0.04 -17.50
CA PHE A 206 9.90 0.47 -17.39
C PHE A 206 10.64 0.57 -18.72
N ASN A 207 10.13 -0.08 -19.75
CA ASN A 207 10.79 -0.14 -21.06
C ASN A 207 10.02 0.58 -22.17
N GLY A 208 8.82 1.13 -21.89
CA GLY A 208 8.01 1.94 -22.78
C GLY A 208 7.38 1.15 -23.94
N ASP A 209 7.19 -0.17 -23.77
CA ASP A 209 6.59 -0.99 -24.84
C ASP A 209 5.07 -1.15 -24.70
N GLY A 210 4.48 -0.56 -23.67
CA GLY A 210 3.05 -0.57 -23.37
C GLY A 210 2.58 -1.82 -22.63
N ASP A 211 3.47 -2.78 -22.36
CA ASP A 211 3.19 -3.97 -21.56
C ASP A 211 3.72 -3.76 -20.12
N ALA A 212 2.96 -4.16 -19.11
CA ALA A 212 3.43 -4.04 -17.72
C ALA A 212 4.55 -5.03 -17.42
N ASP A 213 5.65 -4.52 -16.88
CA ASP A 213 6.81 -5.26 -16.41
C ASP A 213 6.71 -5.50 -14.89
N LEU A 214 7.51 -6.43 -14.35
CA LEU A 214 7.76 -6.58 -12.92
C LEU A 214 9.24 -6.41 -12.61
N VAL A 215 9.53 -5.60 -11.60
CA VAL A 215 10.84 -5.57 -10.94
C VAL A 215 10.71 -6.21 -9.57
N VAL A 216 11.60 -7.14 -9.24
CA VAL A 216 11.64 -7.80 -7.93
C VAL A 216 13.05 -7.76 -7.35
N HIS A 217 13.15 -7.87 -6.03
CA HIS A 217 14.42 -7.97 -5.32
C HIS A 217 15.28 -9.13 -5.84
N ALA A 218 16.58 -8.90 -5.88
CA ALA A 218 17.61 -9.92 -6.06
C ALA A 218 18.79 -9.61 -5.12
N SER A 219 19.62 -10.62 -4.84
CA SER A 219 20.77 -10.50 -3.93
C SER A 219 21.80 -9.45 -4.37
N ASP A 220 22.61 -8.99 -3.42
CA ASP A 220 23.80 -8.15 -3.66
C ASP A 220 23.53 -6.80 -4.36
N GLY A 221 22.48 -6.09 -3.94
CA GLY A 221 22.15 -4.77 -4.52
C GLY A 221 21.76 -4.88 -5.99
N ARG A 222 21.04 -5.93 -6.35
CA ARG A 222 20.54 -6.18 -7.71
C ARG A 222 19.03 -6.35 -7.70
N LEU A 223 18.46 -6.16 -8.88
CA LEU A 223 17.03 -6.32 -9.13
C LEU A 223 16.82 -7.24 -10.34
N SER A 224 15.80 -8.06 -10.30
CA SER A 224 15.35 -8.84 -11.44
C SER A 224 14.29 -8.04 -12.21
N HIS A 225 14.57 -7.70 -13.45
CA HIS A 225 13.62 -7.07 -14.36
C HIS A 225 13.00 -8.15 -15.27
N LEU A 226 11.68 -8.32 -15.13
CA LEU A 226 10.87 -9.32 -15.81
C LEU A 226 9.92 -8.60 -16.76
N ARG A 227 10.18 -8.69 -18.07
CA ARG A 227 9.42 -7.95 -19.09
C ARG A 227 8.09 -8.61 -19.42
N GLY A 228 7.05 -7.81 -19.50
CA GLY A 228 5.74 -8.21 -19.99
C GLY A 228 5.66 -8.48 -21.51
N PRO A 229 4.48 -8.92 -22.02
CA PRO A 229 3.40 -9.42 -21.19
C PRO A 229 3.71 -10.79 -20.57
N PHE A 230 3.07 -11.10 -19.47
CA PHE A 230 3.21 -12.40 -18.81
C PHE A 230 2.23 -13.42 -19.38
N THR A 231 2.63 -14.65 -19.38
CA THR A 231 1.72 -15.75 -19.72
C THR A 231 0.85 -16.12 -18.54
N ARG A 232 -0.34 -16.68 -18.78
CA ARG A 232 -1.22 -17.27 -17.74
C ARG A 232 -0.59 -18.43 -16.96
N LYS A 233 0.69 -18.73 -17.20
CA LYS A 233 1.50 -19.66 -16.40
C LYS A 233 2.52 -18.95 -15.51
N GLY A 234 2.44 -17.63 -15.41
CA GLY A 234 3.31 -16.80 -14.57
C GLY A 234 4.71 -16.54 -15.14
N ALA A 235 4.94 -16.81 -16.43
CA ALA A 235 6.24 -16.59 -17.06
C ALA A 235 6.25 -15.24 -17.81
N PRO A 236 7.31 -14.40 -17.62
CA PRO A 236 7.48 -13.19 -18.38
C PRO A 236 7.83 -13.49 -19.86
N LYS A 237 7.57 -12.55 -20.76
CA LYS A 237 7.99 -12.60 -22.18
C LYS A 237 9.51 -12.67 -22.31
N ALA A 238 10.23 -11.93 -21.46
CA ALA A 238 11.67 -11.92 -21.43
C ALA A 238 12.21 -11.56 -20.04
N ALA A 239 13.44 -12.01 -19.75
CA ALA A 239 14.16 -11.59 -18.56
C ALA A 239 15.66 -11.65 -18.86
N GLY A 240 16.39 -10.60 -18.49
CA GLY A 240 17.84 -10.51 -18.63
C GLY A 240 18.60 -11.00 -17.40
N ALA A 241 19.90 -10.65 -17.33
CA ALA A 241 20.67 -10.74 -16.09
C ALA A 241 20.15 -9.70 -15.07
N PRO A 242 20.31 -9.93 -13.75
CA PRO A 242 19.93 -8.96 -12.74
C PRO A 242 20.63 -7.61 -12.93
N VAL A 243 19.86 -6.54 -12.73
CA VAL A 243 20.31 -5.15 -12.89
C VAL A 243 20.96 -4.67 -11.61
N ALA A 244 22.09 -3.98 -11.71
CA ALA A 244 22.72 -3.31 -10.56
C ALA A 244 21.84 -2.12 -10.13
N SER A 245 21.67 -1.96 -8.81
CA SER A 245 20.82 -0.90 -8.24
C SER A 245 21.51 -0.26 -7.03
N PRO A 246 21.30 1.05 -6.79
CA PRO A 246 21.82 1.73 -5.59
C PRO A 246 21.14 1.27 -4.29
N GLY A 247 20.01 0.58 -4.38
CA GLY A 247 19.30 -0.09 -3.29
C GLY A 247 18.75 -1.41 -3.77
N ASN A 248 18.39 -2.29 -2.86
CA ASN A 248 17.86 -3.62 -3.17
C ASN A 248 16.38 -3.78 -2.82
N VAL A 249 15.74 -2.73 -2.35
CA VAL A 249 14.31 -2.70 -2.00
C VAL A 249 13.56 -1.88 -3.04
N PRO A 250 13.03 -2.51 -4.12
CA PRO A 250 12.13 -1.83 -5.03
C PRO A 250 10.89 -1.38 -4.26
N THR A 251 10.41 -0.18 -4.54
CA THR A 251 9.37 0.47 -3.75
C THR A 251 8.34 1.10 -4.68
N PRO A 252 7.05 0.76 -4.57
CA PRO A 252 6.01 1.39 -5.38
C PRO A 252 5.75 2.85 -4.96
N PRO A 253 5.11 3.65 -5.82
CA PRO A 253 4.71 3.32 -7.18
C PRO A 253 5.85 3.48 -8.19
N ALA A 254 5.79 2.71 -9.31
CA ALA A 254 6.52 3.08 -10.52
C ALA A 254 5.70 4.13 -11.27
N VAL A 255 6.34 5.20 -11.69
CA VAL A 255 5.72 6.31 -12.43
C VAL A 255 6.75 6.98 -13.31
N ASP A 256 6.33 7.53 -14.43
CA ASP A 256 7.16 8.40 -15.29
C ASP A 256 7.37 9.76 -14.59
N VAL A 257 8.46 9.88 -13.85
CA VAL A 257 8.74 11.07 -13.01
C VAL A 257 9.26 12.23 -13.84
N ASP A 258 10.06 11.97 -14.88
CA ASP A 258 10.69 13.01 -15.68
C ASP A 258 9.95 13.30 -17.00
N GLY A 259 8.92 12.55 -17.33
CA GLY A 259 8.06 12.76 -18.48
C GLY A 259 8.68 12.27 -19.79
N ASP A 260 9.55 11.26 -19.74
CA ASP A 260 10.24 10.71 -20.91
C ASP A 260 9.52 9.51 -21.55
N GLY A 261 8.41 9.05 -20.95
CA GLY A 261 7.56 7.97 -21.43
C GLY A 261 7.97 6.58 -20.95
N TYR A 262 8.83 6.48 -19.94
CA TYR A 262 9.22 5.25 -19.26
C TYR A 262 8.92 5.40 -17.76
N ASP A 263 8.36 4.38 -17.16
CA ASP A 263 8.20 4.41 -15.70
C ASP A 263 9.55 4.33 -15.01
N ASP A 264 9.73 5.16 -13.98
CA ASP A 264 10.91 5.18 -13.13
C ASP A 264 10.70 4.33 -11.88
N LEU A 265 11.77 3.77 -11.37
CA LEU A 265 11.75 2.88 -10.21
C LEU A 265 12.34 3.58 -8.97
N LEU A 266 11.55 3.71 -7.92
CA LEU A 266 12.06 4.05 -6.60
C LEU A 266 12.71 2.82 -5.97
N VAL A 267 13.94 2.98 -5.46
CA VAL A 267 14.64 1.93 -4.70
C VAL A 267 15.09 2.47 -3.36
N ARG A 268 15.00 1.65 -2.32
CA ARG A 268 15.44 1.96 -0.97
C ARG A 268 16.59 1.04 -0.54
N THR A 269 17.38 1.50 0.41
CA THR A 269 18.52 0.74 0.95
C THR A 269 18.15 -0.18 2.11
N ALA A 270 16.97 -0.01 2.68
CA ALA A 270 16.44 -0.84 3.75
C ALA A 270 14.92 -0.87 3.72
N GLU A 271 14.35 -2.00 4.12
CA GLU A 271 12.92 -2.20 4.33
C GLU A 271 12.40 -1.56 5.63
N GLY A 272 11.06 -1.49 5.72
CA GLY A 272 10.32 -1.14 6.91
C GLY A 272 10.16 0.36 7.15
N ALA A 273 9.56 0.70 8.28
CA ALA A 273 9.14 2.05 8.64
C ALA A 273 10.28 2.96 9.15
N GLY A 274 11.53 2.55 9.02
CA GLY A 274 12.71 3.33 9.41
C GLY A 274 13.15 4.32 8.34
N THR A 275 14.00 5.28 8.76
CA THR A 275 14.68 6.18 7.81
C THR A 275 15.65 5.40 6.93
N SER A 276 15.48 5.50 5.61
CA SER A 276 16.28 4.81 4.62
C SER A 276 16.81 5.79 3.56
N GLY A 277 17.93 5.47 2.94
CA GLY A 277 18.35 6.10 1.70
C GLY A 277 17.42 5.65 0.56
N SER A 278 17.08 6.59 -0.33
CA SER A 278 16.26 6.32 -1.49
C SER A 278 16.92 6.87 -2.74
N SER A 279 16.70 6.21 -3.86
CA SER A 279 17.14 6.68 -5.18
C SER A 279 16.05 6.37 -6.21
N LEU A 280 15.89 7.27 -7.17
CA LEU A 280 15.08 7.03 -8.36
C LEU A 280 16.00 6.47 -9.45
N VAL A 281 15.64 5.32 -10.00
CA VAL A 281 16.34 4.70 -11.13
C VAL A 281 15.49 4.93 -12.38
N PRO A 282 15.95 5.78 -13.32
CA PRO A 282 15.18 6.05 -14.53
C PRO A 282 14.94 4.81 -15.38
N GLY A 283 13.73 4.76 -15.93
CA GLY A 283 13.37 3.82 -16.98
C GLY A 283 14.11 4.07 -18.29
N GLY A 284 13.81 3.29 -19.31
CA GLY A 284 14.39 3.44 -20.62
C GLY A 284 14.26 2.17 -21.47
N PRO A 285 14.65 2.18 -22.76
CA PRO A 285 14.42 1.05 -23.68
C PRO A 285 14.96 -0.31 -23.21
N ALA A 286 15.87 -0.29 -22.24
CA ALA A 286 16.44 -1.51 -21.61
C ALA A 286 15.81 -1.84 -20.25
N GLY A 287 14.82 -1.07 -19.80
CA GLY A 287 14.22 -1.12 -18.47
C GLY A 287 14.90 -0.16 -17.48
N PRO A 288 14.78 -0.36 -16.16
CA PRO A 288 15.24 0.57 -15.13
C PRO A 288 16.78 0.48 -14.97
N THR A 289 17.52 1.05 -15.91
CA THR A 289 18.99 0.95 -16.01
C THR A 289 19.67 2.33 -16.09
N GLY A 290 18.92 3.41 -15.96
CA GLY A 290 19.42 4.77 -16.02
C GLY A 290 20.36 5.13 -14.88
N THR A 291 20.96 6.31 -14.95
CA THR A 291 21.79 6.85 -13.86
C THR A 291 20.89 7.26 -12.70
N ALA A 292 21.01 6.57 -11.58
CA ALA A 292 20.17 6.80 -10.42
C ALA A 292 20.31 8.22 -9.84
N VAL A 293 19.17 8.81 -9.48
CA VAL A 293 19.06 10.11 -8.82
C VAL A 293 18.85 9.91 -7.32
N ALA A 294 19.85 10.28 -6.51
CA ALA A 294 19.72 10.14 -5.06
C ALA A 294 18.70 11.13 -4.49
N LEU A 295 17.79 10.65 -3.67
CA LEU A 295 16.83 11.44 -2.89
C LEU A 295 17.33 11.62 -1.44
N PRO A 296 16.82 12.61 -0.70
CA PRO A 296 17.10 12.73 0.74
C PRO A 296 16.70 11.46 1.48
N GLN A 297 17.37 11.19 2.61
CA GLN A 297 16.96 10.12 3.50
C GLN A 297 15.57 10.40 4.09
N GLY A 298 14.69 9.41 4.09
CA GLY A 298 13.34 9.55 4.57
C GLY A 298 12.73 8.23 5.01
N ILE A 299 11.52 8.33 5.53
CA ILE A 299 10.70 7.19 5.92
C ILE A 299 9.84 6.75 4.75
N ASP A 300 9.30 7.72 4.02
CA ASP A 300 8.40 7.48 2.89
C ASP A 300 8.62 8.53 1.79
N VAL A 301 8.21 8.21 0.55
CA VAL A 301 8.33 9.08 -0.62
C VAL A 301 7.01 9.04 -1.39
N ALA A 302 6.49 10.22 -1.72
CA ALA A 302 5.38 10.38 -2.65
C ALA A 302 5.81 11.23 -3.84
N PHE A 303 5.33 10.87 -5.02
CA PHE A 303 5.47 11.65 -6.24
C PHE A 303 4.13 12.32 -6.58
N GLY A 304 4.20 13.55 -7.13
CA GLY A 304 3.00 14.30 -7.53
C GLY A 304 3.37 15.61 -8.20
N ARG A 305 2.39 16.25 -8.81
CA ARG A 305 2.52 17.58 -9.44
C ARG A 305 2.30 18.69 -8.41
N PHE A 306 3.23 18.85 -7.46
CA PHE A 306 3.09 19.84 -6.37
C PHE A 306 3.43 21.27 -6.79
N GLY A 307 4.05 21.47 -7.95
CA GLY A 307 4.48 22.75 -8.48
C GLY A 307 4.15 22.92 -9.96
N GLY A 308 4.77 23.91 -10.59
CA GLY A 308 4.52 24.26 -11.99
C GLY A 308 5.50 23.64 -13.00
N GLY A 309 6.23 22.57 -12.64
CA GLY A 309 7.18 21.85 -13.49
C GLY A 309 6.54 21.01 -14.58
N LYS A 310 7.37 20.35 -15.41
CA LYS A 310 6.90 19.40 -16.43
C LYS A 310 6.90 17.97 -15.90
N GLY A 311 7.92 17.60 -15.11
CA GLY A 311 8.04 16.32 -14.44
C GLY A 311 7.27 16.30 -13.12
N LEU A 312 7.28 15.16 -12.46
CA LEU A 312 6.73 15.05 -11.12
C LEU A 312 7.73 15.60 -10.09
N ASP A 313 7.16 16.01 -8.98
CA ASP A 313 7.90 16.43 -7.79
C ASP A 313 7.95 15.25 -6.81
N ALA A 314 8.97 15.22 -5.94
CA ALA A 314 9.08 14.23 -4.89
C ALA A 314 8.97 14.89 -3.51
N ALA A 315 8.10 14.32 -2.66
CA ALA A 315 7.98 14.62 -1.24
C ALA A 315 8.60 13.47 -0.44
N ILE A 316 9.59 13.76 0.40
CA ILE A 316 10.30 12.77 1.21
C ILE A 316 10.03 13.07 2.69
N GLY A 317 9.25 12.19 3.32
CA GLY A 317 8.78 12.37 4.69
C GLY A 317 9.76 11.89 5.75
N THR A 318 9.80 12.62 6.86
CA THR A 318 10.54 12.25 8.05
C THR A 318 9.69 12.51 9.30
N MET A 319 10.17 12.07 10.46
CA MET A 319 9.52 12.36 11.75
C MET A 319 9.45 13.87 12.09
N ARG A 320 10.25 14.72 11.44
CA ARG A 320 10.38 16.15 11.77
C ARG A 320 9.82 17.07 10.71
N GLY A 321 9.78 16.63 9.46
CA GLY A 321 9.38 17.46 8.33
C GLY A 321 9.36 16.66 7.05
N THR A 322 9.03 17.32 5.95
CA THR A 322 9.03 16.76 4.60
C THR A 322 9.96 17.55 3.71
N ALA A 323 10.95 16.89 3.13
CA ALA A 323 11.83 17.48 2.13
C ALA A 323 11.17 17.40 0.75
N LEU A 324 11.29 18.45 -0.05
CA LEU A 324 10.71 18.51 -1.38
C LEU A 324 11.81 18.60 -2.44
N ARG A 325 11.58 17.94 -3.56
CA ARG A 325 12.36 18.04 -4.80
C ARG A 325 11.38 18.32 -5.92
N TYR A 326 11.51 19.46 -6.54
CA TYR A 326 10.62 19.86 -7.63
C TYR A 326 11.22 19.49 -8.97
N ASP A 327 10.34 18.99 -9.88
CA ASP A 327 10.69 18.67 -11.27
C ASP A 327 11.90 17.72 -11.32
N VAL A 328 11.77 16.55 -10.68
CA VAL A 328 12.87 15.58 -10.55
C VAL A 328 13.30 15.08 -11.94
N PRO A 329 14.63 15.11 -12.29
CA PRO A 329 15.80 15.30 -11.43
C PRO A 329 16.23 16.76 -11.19
N GLY A 330 15.34 17.71 -11.27
CA GLY A 330 15.61 19.15 -11.08
C GLY A 330 16.32 19.49 -9.77
N THR A 331 16.78 20.74 -9.68
CA THR A 331 17.60 21.21 -8.55
C THR A 331 16.83 22.04 -7.52
N ARG A 332 15.58 22.43 -7.82
CA ARG A 332 14.74 23.21 -6.90
C ARG A 332 14.35 22.36 -5.68
N ARG A 333 14.55 22.92 -4.50
CA ARG A 333 14.34 22.24 -3.22
C ARG A 333 13.55 23.13 -2.29
N ALA A 334 12.73 22.49 -1.43
CA ALA A 334 12.07 23.14 -0.31
C ALA A 334 11.95 22.17 0.87
N GLU A 335 11.47 22.69 2.00
CA GLU A 335 11.18 21.91 3.19
C GLU A 335 9.85 22.37 3.79
N LEU A 336 9.04 21.44 4.20
CA LEU A 336 7.82 21.68 4.95
C LEU A 336 8.03 21.26 6.41
N ALA A 337 7.62 22.12 7.35
CA ALA A 337 7.61 21.80 8.77
C ALA A 337 6.39 20.91 9.13
N VAL A 338 6.10 19.93 8.29
CA VAL A 338 5.01 18.95 8.46
C VAL A 338 5.64 17.57 8.42
N ALA A 339 5.65 16.87 9.55
CA ALA A 339 6.15 15.52 9.63
C ALA A 339 5.25 14.58 8.81
N GLY A 340 5.85 13.63 8.08
CA GLY A 340 5.16 12.62 7.31
C GLY A 340 5.87 11.28 7.42
N THR A 341 5.20 10.29 8.02
CA THR A 341 5.70 8.92 8.10
C THR A 341 5.03 8.01 7.08
N VAL A 342 3.89 8.43 6.53
CA VAL A 342 3.22 7.88 5.36
C VAL A 342 2.82 9.07 4.50
N LEU A 343 3.20 9.05 3.26
CA LEU A 343 2.90 10.06 2.25
C LEU A 343 2.10 9.45 1.11
N ASP A 344 1.21 10.24 0.53
CA ASP A 344 0.50 9.94 -0.70
C ASP A 344 0.14 11.26 -1.39
N ALA A 345 -0.25 11.23 -2.65
CA ALA A 345 -0.55 12.43 -3.42
C ALA A 345 -1.76 12.24 -4.33
N GLY A 346 -2.49 13.32 -4.57
CA GLY A 346 -3.58 13.34 -5.54
C GLY A 346 -4.25 14.70 -5.63
N ASP A 347 -4.88 14.97 -6.76
CA ASP A 347 -5.60 16.22 -7.05
C ASP A 347 -6.98 16.19 -6.38
N PHE A 348 -7.08 16.71 -5.15
CA PHE A 348 -8.31 16.68 -4.36
C PHE A 348 -9.32 17.75 -4.74
N ASP A 349 -8.90 18.84 -5.36
CA ASP A 349 -9.80 19.93 -5.72
C ASP A 349 -10.08 20.05 -7.23
N GLY A 350 -9.39 19.27 -8.05
CA GLY A 350 -9.59 19.21 -9.50
C GLY A 350 -8.93 20.38 -10.23
N ASP A 351 -7.86 20.96 -9.69
CA ASP A 351 -7.15 22.07 -10.32
C ASP A 351 -5.99 21.63 -11.24
N GLY A 352 -5.69 20.32 -11.26
CA GLY A 352 -4.63 19.69 -12.04
C GLY A 352 -3.28 19.66 -11.35
N ARG A 353 -3.21 19.99 -10.05
CA ARG A 353 -2.07 19.80 -9.18
C ARG A 353 -2.43 18.82 -8.08
N ASP A 354 -1.42 18.08 -7.65
CA ASP A 354 -1.63 17.12 -6.56
C ASP A 354 -1.38 17.77 -5.21
N GLU A 355 -2.27 17.54 -4.26
CA GLU A 355 -2.06 17.80 -2.86
C GLU A 355 -1.26 16.67 -2.22
N LEU A 356 -0.48 17.00 -1.18
CA LEU A 356 0.25 16.02 -0.42
C LEU A 356 -0.57 15.55 0.79
N VAL A 357 -0.86 14.26 0.87
CA VAL A 357 -1.34 13.61 2.08
C VAL A 357 -0.17 13.28 2.98
N SER A 358 -0.23 13.68 4.23
CA SER A 358 0.77 13.39 5.24
C SER A 358 0.12 12.76 6.47
N SER A 359 0.52 11.55 6.80
CA SER A 359 0.10 10.84 8.00
C SER A 359 1.25 10.74 8.99
N GLY A 360 0.98 11.08 10.23
CA GLY A 360 1.90 11.04 11.36
C GLY A 360 1.07 11.05 12.64
N SER A 361 1.33 12.00 13.54
CA SER A 361 0.47 12.23 14.71
C SER A 361 -0.92 12.76 14.33
N GLN A 362 -1.06 13.31 13.14
CA GLN A 362 -2.30 13.79 12.54
C GLN A 362 -2.29 13.44 11.05
N LEU A 363 -3.47 13.22 10.50
CA LEU A 363 -3.69 13.06 9.08
C LEU A 363 -3.99 14.43 8.47
N ARG A 364 -3.20 14.84 7.50
CA ARG A 364 -3.25 16.17 6.88
C ARG A 364 -3.23 16.06 5.36
N ILE A 365 -3.91 17.00 4.71
CA ILE A 365 -3.77 17.28 3.28
C ILE A 365 -3.17 18.67 3.17
N ILE A 366 -2.08 18.78 2.44
CA ILE A 366 -1.29 20.01 2.28
C ILE A 366 -1.55 20.52 0.87
N GLU A 367 -2.16 21.70 0.78
CA GLU A 367 -2.54 22.34 -0.47
C GLU A 367 -1.32 22.65 -1.34
N SER A 368 -1.45 22.38 -2.62
CA SER A 368 -0.49 22.79 -3.63
C SER A 368 -0.91 24.11 -4.28
N GLY A 369 0.05 24.83 -4.83
CA GLY A 369 -0.19 26.06 -5.54
C GLY A 369 0.89 26.31 -6.59
N ALA A 370 0.81 27.43 -7.30
CA ALA A 370 1.76 27.76 -8.37
C ALA A 370 3.24 27.74 -7.92
N GLU A 371 3.49 28.01 -6.64
CA GLU A 371 4.84 28.02 -6.05
C GLU A 371 5.20 26.67 -5.37
N GLY A 372 4.30 25.70 -5.36
CA GLY A 372 4.44 24.40 -4.73
C GLY A 372 3.60 24.25 -3.47
N LEU A 373 3.88 23.21 -2.68
CA LEU A 373 3.16 22.89 -1.45
C LEU A 373 3.29 23.99 -0.38
N SER A 374 2.19 24.31 0.27
CA SER A 374 2.11 25.35 1.30
C SER A 374 1.58 24.83 2.62
N ALA A 375 2.37 24.94 3.69
CA ALA A 375 1.90 24.56 5.02
C ALA A 375 0.72 25.41 5.54
N THR A 376 0.48 26.59 4.95
CA THR A 376 -0.63 27.47 5.36
C THR A 376 -1.99 27.00 4.85
N GLY A 377 -2.04 26.26 3.72
CA GLY A 377 -3.24 25.63 3.15
C GLY A 377 -3.50 24.21 3.67
N THR A 378 -3.04 23.89 4.89
CA THR A 378 -3.16 22.53 5.43
C THR A 378 -4.55 22.25 6.02
N VAL A 379 -5.18 21.18 5.55
CA VAL A 379 -6.44 20.66 6.10
C VAL A 379 -6.17 19.43 6.96
N THR A 380 -6.68 19.42 8.19
CA THR A 380 -6.61 18.23 9.05
C THR A 380 -7.84 17.36 8.86
N VAL A 381 -7.63 16.13 8.43
CA VAL A 381 -8.68 15.13 8.26
C VAL A 381 -8.99 14.48 9.61
N ARG A 382 -10.27 14.38 9.95
CA ARG A 382 -10.73 13.73 11.18
C ARG A 382 -11.11 12.28 10.87
N PRO A 383 -10.42 11.29 11.42
CA PRO A 383 -10.79 9.90 11.25
C PRO A 383 -12.21 9.60 11.75
N PRO A 384 -12.89 8.59 11.20
CA PRO A 384 -14.27 8.25 11.53
C PRO A 384 -14.43 7.74 12.97
N ALA A 385 -13.35 7.21 13.56
CA ALA A 385 -13.33 6.66 14.92
C ALA A 385 -12.05 7.10 15.66
N ARG A 386 -11.99 6.82 16.95
CA ARG A 386 -10.75 6.94 17.73
C ARG A 386 -9.91 5.69 17.49
N GLY A 387 -8.61 5.84 17.41
CA GLY A 387 -7.68 4.73 17.21
C GLY A 387 -6.54 5.11 16.28
N THR A 388 -5.70 4.14 15.95
CA THR A 388 -4.64 4.30 14.95
C THR A 388 -5.27 4.35 13.57
N THR A 389 -4.95 5.38 12.80
CA THR A 389 -5.44 5.55 11.43
C THR A 389 -4.28 5.43 10.46
N ARG A 390 -4.49 4.63 9.40
CA ARG A 390 -3.56 4.49 8.28
C ARG A 390 -4.24 5.00 7.00
N VAL A 391 -3.50 5.66 6.15
CA VAL A 391 -3.87 5.91 4.75
C VAL A 391 -3.76 4.57 4.03
N LEU A 392 -4.77 4.20 3.27
CA LEU A 392 -4.73 3.02 2.41
C LEU A 392 -4.33 3.41 0.99
N THR A 393 -4.96 4.47 0.46
CA THR A 393 -4.71 4.94 -0.89
C THR A 393 -5.38 6.30 -1.12
N VAL A 394 -4.87 7.01 -2.13
CA VAL A 394 -5.45 8.23 -2.70
C VAL A 394 -5.70 7.97 -4.18
N ALA A 395 -6.94 8.06 -4.62
CA ALA A 395 -7.33 7.90 -6.03
C ALA A 395 -8.76 8.37 -6.27
N ASP A 396 -9.11 8.67 -7.51
CA ASP A 396 -10.49 8.98 -7.92
C ASP A 396 -11.30 7.67 -8.02
N PHE A 397 -12.15 7.41 -7.03
CA PHE A 397 -12.99 6.20 -6.97
C PHE A 397 -14.39 6.40 -7.54
N ASP A 398 -14.90 7.64 -7.63
CA ASP A 398 -16.25 7.92 -8.13
C ASP A 398 -16.26 8.52 -9.55
N GLY A 399 -15.09 8.75 -10.14
CA GLY A 399 -14.92 9.19 -11.51
C GLY A 399 -15.26 10.67 -11.71
N ASP A 400 -15.18 11.50 -10.66
CA ASP A 400 -15.53 12.91 -10.73
C ASP A 400 -14.33 13.81 -11.08
N GLY A 401 -13.14 13.23 -11.29
CA GLY A 401 -11.90 13.90 -11.65
C GLY A 401 -11.18 14.52 -10.45
N ARG A 402 -11.54 14.14 -9.23
CA ARG A 402 -10.84 14.50 -8.00
C ARG A 402 -10.43 13.26 -7.23
N ALA A 403 -9.30 13.34 -6.56
CA ALA A 403 -8.84 12.26 -5.72
C ALA A 403 -9.70 12.12 -4.45
N ASP A 404 -10.02 10.89 -4.08
CA ASP A 404 -10.61 10.51 -2.80
C ASP A 404 -9.53 9.97 -1.87
N LEU A 405 -9.71 10.19 -0.58
CA LEU A 405 -8.85 9.63 0.45
C LEU A 405 -9.50 8.43 1.12
N VAL A 406 -8.87 7.27 1.03
CA VAL A 406 -9.30 6.07 1.74
C VAL A 406 -8.41 5.84 2.96
N VAL A 407 -9.03 5.76 4.12
CA VAL A 407 -8.33 5.52 5.39
C VAL A 407 -8.93 4.33 6.14
N ARG A 408 -8.10 3.67 6.93
CA ARG A 408 -8.52 2.59 7.83
C ARG A 408 -8.14 2.95 9.27
N THR A 409 -9.12 2.95 10.16
CA THR A 409 -8.95 3.26 11.58
C THR A 409 -9.19 2.03 12.42
N TYR A 410 -8.26 1.73 13.32
CA TYR A 410 -8.30 0.60 14.26
C TYR A 410 -8.62 1.10 15.66
N PRO A 411 -9.88 0.99 16.12
CA PRO A 411 -10.24 1.26 17.53
C PRO A 411 -9.73 0.17 18.47
N SER A 412 -9.53 -1.05 17.99
CA SER A 412 -8.96 -2.21 18.70
C SER A 412 -8.46 -3.24 17.68
N ASP A 413 -7.76 -4.26 18.14
CA ASP A 413 -7.23 -5.33 17.28
C ASP A 413 -8.29 -6.18 16.57
N THR A 414 -9.54 -6.15 17.08
CA THR A 414 -10.67 -6.91 16.50
C THR A 414 -11.71 -6.03 15.81
N ARG A 415 -11.43 -4.75 15.65
CA ARG A 415 -12.34 -3.78 15.02
C ARG A 415 -11.59 -2.78 14.19
N ASP A 416 -12.09 -2.55 13.02
CA ASP A 416 -11.64 -1.49 12.15
C ASP A 416 -12.81 -0.70 11.53
N THR A 417 -12.47 0.38 10.88
CA THR A 417 -13.39 1.14 10.04
C THR A 417 -12.60 1.68 8.86
N VAL A 418 -12.96 1.26 7.67
CA VAL A 418 -12.53 1.85 6.41
C VAL A 418 -13.47 3.00 6.08
N ALA A 419 -12.93 4.15 5.71
CA ALA A 419 -13.69 5.34 5.37
C ALA A 419 -13.15 5.99 4.11
N VAL A 420 -14.05 6.40 3.22
CA VAL A 420 -13.76 7.12 1.98
C VAL A 420 -14.21 8.56 2.13
N TYR A 421 -13.29 9.49 1.94
CA TYR A 421 -13.53 10.92 1.97
C TYR A 421 -13.37 11.48 0.55
N PRO A 422 -14.44 11.93 -0.10
CA PRO A 422 -14.36 12.52 -1.43
C PRO A 422 -13.57 13.82 -1.46
N GLY A 423 -12.89 14.07 -2.56
CA GLY A 423 -12.31 15.36 -2.87
C GLY A 423 -13.35 16.48 -2.91
N ASP A 424 -12.96 17.71 -2.60
CA ASP A 424 -13.85 18.88 -2.56
C ASP A 424 -13.16 20.11 -3.13
N LYS A 425 -13.66 20.63 -4.22
CA LYS A 425 -13.16 21.82 -4.93
C LYS A 425 -12.93 23.05 -4.04
N LYS A 426 -13.62 23.17 -2.92
CA LYS A 426 -13.54 24.33 -2.04
C LYS A 426 -12.76 24.09 -0.76
N GLY A 427 -12.62 22.87 -0.34
CA GLY A 427 -12.08 22.52 0.96
C GLY A 427 -11.10 21.38 0.92
N LEU A 428 -10.56 21.04 -0.26
CA LEU A 428 -9.70 19.93 -0.60
C LEU A 428 -10.38 18.58 -0.36
N ILE A 429 -11.09 18.42 0.74
CA ILE A 429 -11.70 17.13 1.10
C ILE A 429 -13.01 17.32 1.86
N ALA A 430 -13.94 16.42 1.68
CA ALA A 430 -15.20 16.39 2.43
C ALA A 430 -14.95 16.22 3.94
N ARG A 431 -15.65 16.97 4.76
CA ARG A 431 -15.49 16.95 6.23
C ARG A 431 -15.96 15.65 6.88
N LYS A 432 -16.78 14.87 6.18
CA LYS A 432 -17.31 13.57 6.62
C LYS A 432 -17.10 12.56 5.51
N PRO A 433 -16.83 11.31 5.86
CA PRO A 433 -16.73 10.26 4.84
C PRO A 433 -18.10 10.07 4.15
N ALA A 434 -18.07 9.84 2.85
CA ALA A 434 -19.23 9.44 2.06
C ALA A 434 -19.58 7.96 2.29
N LEU A 435 -18.58 7.15 2.61
CA LEU A 435 -18.71 5.72 2.82
C LEU A 435 -17.92 5.28 4.05
N THR A 436 -18.50 4.36 4.84
CA THR A 436 -17.78 3.65 5.91
C THR A 436 -18.22 2.19 5.97
N PHE A 437 -17.25 1.27 6.17
CA PHE A 437 -17.49 -0.15 6.37
C PHE A 437 -16.37 -0.76 7.23
N SER A 438 -16.49 -2.04 7.61
CA SER A 438 -15.45 -2.78 8.34
C SER A 438 -14.94 -3.97 7.53
N THR A 439 -13.65 -4.28 7.61
CA THR A 439 -13.10 -5.47 6.95
C THR A 439 -13.64 -6.78 7.54
N SER A 440 -14.10 -6.76 8.79
CA SER A 440 -14.77 -7.91 9.40
C SER A 440 -16.03 -8.37 8.66
N GLU A 441 -16.57 -7.52 7.79
CA GLU A 441 -17.75 -7.82 6.96
C GLU A 441 -17.46 -8.82 5.84
N PHE A 442 -16.20 -8.97 5.45
CA PHE A 442 -15.77 -9.99 4.49
C PHE A 442 -15.94 -11.40 5.04
N LEU A 443 -15.83 -11.56 6.36
CA LEU A 443 -15.80 -12.83 7.06
C LEU A 443 -17.18 -13.27 7.58
N GLY A 444 -18.17 -12.38 7.58
CA GLY A 444 -19.50 -12.61 8.14
C GLY A 444 -20.52 -13.27 7.20
N ALA A 445 -20.12 -13.70 6.01
CA ALA A 445 -21.04 -14.14 4.96
C ALA A 445 -20.88 -15.60 4.53
N GLU A 446 -20.10 -16.40 5.25
CA GLU A 446 -20.05 -17.86 5.07
C GLU A 446 -20.80 -18.54 6.22
N GLY A 447 -22.11 -18.39 6.23
CA GLY A 447 -23.05 -19.08 7.07
C GLY A 447 -24.21 -19.60 6.25
#